data_bec78f31a514d13b0a4b0348ddd72a55
#
_entry.id   bec78f31a514d13b0a4b0348ddd72a55
#
_cell.length_a   1.000
_cell.length_b   1.000
_cell.length_c   1.000
_cell.angle_alpha   90.00
_cell.angle_beta   90.00
_cell.angle_gamma   90.00
#
_symmetry.space_group_name_H-M   'P 1'
#
loop_
_entity.id
_entity.type
_entity.pdbx_description
1 polymer ?
#
loop_
_entity_poly.entity_id
_entity_poly.type
_entity_poly.pdbx_seq_one_letter_code
_entity_poly.pdbx_strand_id
1 'polypeptide(L)'
;IVESSNLVPNNDPTLMFANSGMVQFKNVFTGLEKRDYQRATTSQKCVRAGGKHNDLENVGYTTRHHTFFEMLGNFSFGDYFKERAIELAWNLITKDFGLDKNKLYFTVFNEDDEAFNLWKKITGFGEDRIIRISTSDNFWSMGETGPCGPCSEIFYDHGDHLKGGLPGTKDQDGDRYIEIWNLVFMQYEQVTKDKRIDLPKPSVDTGMGLERIAALLQGTHDNYKTDHFLKLINSISDTVKVKPTDKNLSSFRVIADHLRASSFLLAEGVLPSNEGRGYVLRRIMRRGMRHSHLLGAKEPIFYNIFKTLENEMSGNYPELERAQSLIKETLKMEEEKFLVLLERGMKILDDEIEKIDKVLPGEVAFKLYDTYGFPLDLTEDILKNKSLSLDHEKFNKLMKDSKELAKKNWKGSGDSSVDEIWFGIKDKIGSTEFLGYESNQAEGVILSLIKNNKQSDSLKEGDEGMVILNQTPFYGESGGQVGDNGIISNGNNIFKVSDVQKKLGNLFVHYGKVEKGNFNLKDNVELKIDIERRENVKAYHSATHLLHESLRRILGTHVMQKGSLVAPDRLRFDFSHMKPISSDEMTKIDEHVNQMVNKKSEVITRIMTPKEGIAHGALALFGEKYGDEVR
;
A
#
# COMPACT_ATOMS: atom_id res chain seq x y z
N ILE A 1 -15.54 -13.67 -4.33
CA ILE A 1 -14.45 -13.24 -3.40
C ILE A 1 -13.36 -12.60 -4.26
N VAL A 2 -12.86 -11.45 -3.84
CA VAL A 2 -11.74 -10.75 -4.47
C VAL A 2 -10.57 -10.74 -3.50
N GLU A 3 -9.38 -11.06 -3.99
CA GLU A 3 -8.16 -11.07 -3.17
C GLU A 3 -7.82 -9.66 -2.63
N SER A 4 -7.13 -9.63 -1.49
CA SER A 4 -6.58 -8.40 -0.94
C SER A 4 -5.66 -7.72 -1.95
N SER A 5 -5.81 -6.44 -2.17
CA SER A 5 -4.80 -5.67 -2.89
C SER A 5 -3.55 -5.51 -2.02
N ASN A 6 -2.46 -5.08 -2.65
CA ASN A 6 -1.23 -4.74 -1.95
C ASN A 6 -1.47 -3.62 -0.94
N LEU A 7 -0.71 -3.63 0.15
CA LEU A 7 -0.67 -2.52 1.12
C LEU A 7 -0.14 -1.24 0.50
N VAL A 8 0.75 -1.36 -0.49
CA VAL A 8 1.27 -0.24 -1.28
C VAL A 8 0.39 -0.07 -2.52
N PRO A 9 -0.45 0.98 -2.59
CA PRO A 9 -1.28 1.23 -3.77
C PRO A 9 -0.41 1.60 -4.97
N ASN A 10 -0.46 0.82 -6.04
CA ASN A 10 0.40 1.01 -7.21
C ASN A 10 0.01 2.21 -8.08
N ASN A 11 -1.24 2.65 -8.04
CA ASN A 11 -1.78 3.69 -8.92
C ASN A 11 -2.46 4.85 -8.18
N ASP A 12 -2.21 5.01 -6.89
CA ASP A 12 -2.75 6.12 -6.11
C ASP A 12 -1.63 6.84 -5.32
N PRO A 13 -1.10 7.96 -5.84
CA PRO A 13 -0.06 8.73 -5.16
C PRO A 13 -0.59 9.49 -3.94
N THR A 14 -1.92 9.55 -3.75
CA THR A 14 -2.54 10.26 -2.62
C THR A 14 -2.50 9.45 -1.33
N LEU A 15 -2.30 8.13 -1.42
CA LEU A 15 -2.24 7.21 -0.29
C LEU A 15 -0.84 6.61 -0.12
N MET A 16 -0.35 6.60 1.11
CA MET A 16 0.88 5.88 1.45
C MET A 16 0.64 4.36 1.46
N PHE A 17 -0.45 3.94 2.09
CA PHE A 17 -0.84 2.54 2.24
C PHE A 17 -2.34 2.37 2.05
N ALA A 18 -2.77 1.18 1.68
CA ALA A 18 -4.18 0.80 1.72
C ALA A 18 -4.67 0.88 3.18
N ASN A 19 -5.60 1.78 3.45
CA ASN A 19 -6.12 2.07 4.80
C ASN A 19 -7.57 1.59 5.00
N SER A 20 -8.19 1.06 3.94
CA SER A 20 -9.56 0.53 3.95
C SER A 20 -9.79 -0.45 2.81
N GLY A 21 -10.85 -1.25 2.91
CA GLY A 21 -11.23 -2.25 1.92
C GLY A 21 -11.54 -1.71 0.54
N MET A 22 -12.06 -0.47 0.48
CA MET A 22 -12.51 0.14 -0.78
C MET A 22 -11.38 0.66 -1.67
N VAL A 23 -10.14 0.76 -1.17
CA VAL A 23 -9.04 1.41 -1.92
C VAL A 23 -8.83 0.78 -3.29
N GLN A 24 -8.88 -0.54 -3.39
CA GLN A 24 -8.74 -1.25 -4.67
C GLN A 24 -9.92 -1.05 -5.64
N PHE A 25 -11.05 -0.54 -5.16
CA PHE A 25 -12.28 -0.31 -5.94
C PHE A 25 -12.58 1.18 -6.18
N LYS A 26 -11.68 2.09 -5.80
CA LYS A 26 -11.87 3.54 -5.96
C LYS A 26 -12.37 3.90 -7.36
N ASN A 27 -11.70 3.41 -8.40
CA ASN A 27 -12.03 3.69 -9.79
C ASN A 27 -13.33 3.00 -10.25
N VAL A 28 -13.74 1.91 -9.58
CA VAL A 28 -15.02 1.26 -9.86
C VAL A 28 -16.18 2.11 -9.34
N PHE A 29 -16.06 2.68 -8.14
CA PHE A 29 -17.06 3.59 -7.56
C PHE A 29 -17.24 4.86 -8.39
N THR A 30 -16.14 5.44 -8.86
CA THR A 30 -16.18 6.65 -9.71
C THR A 30 -16.59 6.37 -11.16
N GLY A 31 -16.74 5.09 -11.55
CA GLY A 31 -17.09 4.68 -12.91
C GLY A 31 -15.95 4.75 -13.92
N LEU A 32 -14.73 5.06 -13.46
CA LEU A 32 -13.53 5.09 -14.31
C LEU A 32 -13.05 3.69 -14.69
N GLU A 33 -13.37 2.67 -13.88
CA GLU A 33 -13.05 1.28 -14.13
C GLU A 33 -14.31 0.43 -14.10
N LYS A 34 -14.42 -0.54 -15.01
CA LYS A 34 -15.49 -1.54 -15.02
C LYS A 34 -14.93 -2.91 -14.68
N ARG A 35 -15.64 -3.64 -13.84
CA ARG A 35 -15.38 -5.04 -13.52
C ARG A 35 -16.50 -5.90 -14.12
N ASP A 36 -16.23 -7.16 -14.32
CA ASP A 36 -17.18 -8.18 -14.79
C ASP A 36 -18.18 -8.62 -13.70
N TYR A 37 -18.08 -8.02 -12.52
CA TYR A 37 -18.96 -8.24 -11.36
C TYR A 37 -19.48 -6.93 -10.78
N GLN A 38 -20.68 -6.97 -10.20
CA GLN A 38 -21.33 -5.84 -9.53
C GLN A 38 -21.29 -5.93 -8.01
N ARG A 39 -20.79 -7.04 -7.45
CA ARG A 39 -20.62 -7.29 -6.02
C ARG A 39 -19.26 -7.87 -5.75
N ALA A 40 -18.67 -7.50 -4.64
CA ALA A 40 -17.43 -8.09 -4.17
C ALA A 40 -17.44 -8.30 -2.66
N THR A 41 -16.64 -9.24 -2.20
CA THR A 41 -16.27 -9.39 -0.79
C THR A 41 -14.78 -9.67 -0.68
N THR A 42 -14.13 -9.04 0.30
CA THR A 42 -12.68 -9.14 0.51
C THR A 42 -12.35 -9.26 1.99
N SER A 43 -11.18 -9.82 2.29
CA SER A 43 -10.44 -9.54 3.52
C SER A 43 -9.21 -8.73 3.12
N GLN A 44 -9.28 -7.40 3.26
CA GLN A 44 -8.25 -6.48 2.80
C GLN A 44 -7.23 -6.20 3.90
N LYS A 45 -5.96 -6.43 3.60
CA LYS A 45 -4.85 -5.97 4.44
C LYS A 45 -4.83 -4.44 4.47
N CYS A 46 -4.78 -3.85 5.66
CA CYS A 46 -4.77 -2.40 5.85
C CYS A 46 -3.66 -1.96 6.78
N VAL A 47 -3.11 -0.77 6.52
CA VAL A 47 -2.16 -0.10 7.42
C VAL A 47 -2.60 1.34 7.68
N ARG A 48 -2.72 1.68 8.98
CA ARG A 48 -3.07 3.03 9.47
C ARG A 48 -1.94 3.57 10.35
N ALA A 49 -0.94 4.17 9.73
CA ALA A 49 0.25 4.68 10.40
C ALA A 49 0.65 6.10 9.95
N GLY A 50 -0.30 6.86 9.43
CA GLY A 50 -0.09 8.24 8.95
C GLY A 50 -1.25 8.75 8.12
N GLY A 51 -1.25 10.04 7.81
CA GLY A 51 -2.32 10.70 7.06
C GLY A 51 -3.56 10.97 7.89
N LYS A 52 -4.76 10.95 7.26
CA LYS A 52 -6.05 11.21 7.91
C LYS A 52 -6.40 10.13 8.94
N HIS A 53 -6.07 8.87 8.63
CA HIS A 53 -6.30 7.73 9.52
C HIS A 53 -4.96 7.29 10.10
N ASN A 54 -4.70 7.65 11.35
CA ASN A 54 -3.44 7.34 12.05
C ASN A 54 -3.75 6.77 13.43
N ASP A 55 -3.62 5.45 13.56
CA ASP A 55 -3.86 4.74 14.81
C ASP A 55 -2.58 4.46 15.61
N LEU A 56 -1.41 4.82 15.08
CA LEU A 56 -0.11 4.45 15.63
C LEU A 56 0.06 4.79 17.12
N GLU A 57 -0.44 5.95 17.55
CA GLU A 57 -0.28 6.42 18.93
C GLU A 57 -1.22 5.71 19.90
N ASN A 58 -2.37 5.21 19.42
CA ASN A 58 -3.34 4.47 20.20
C ASN A 58 -2.95 2.99 20.41
N VAL A 59 -2.11 2.45 19.52
CA VAL A 59 -1.65 1.06 19.57
C VAL A 59 -0.89 0.79 20.87
N GLY A 60 -1.32 -0.25 21.58
CA GLY A 60 -0.80 -0.66 22.87
C GLY A 60 -1.56 -0.09 24.07
N TYR A 61 -2.18 1.08 23.92
CA TYR A 61 -2.90 1.79 25.00
C TYR A 61 -4.41 1.58 24.96
N THR A 62 -4.93 1.12 23.85
CA THR A 62 -6.33 0.72 23.70
C THR A 62 -6.41 -0.78 23.42
N THR A 63 -7.61 -1.34 23.54
CA THR A 63 -7.87 -2.77 23.32
C THR A 63 -8.13 -3.11 21.86
N ARG A 64 -8.34 -2.11 20.97
CA ARG A 64 -8.95 -2.27 19.65
C ARG A 64 -8.19 -1.64 18.47
N HIS A 65 -7.16 -0.81 18.72
CA HIS A 65 -6.41 -0.16 17.63
C HIS A 65 -5.17 -0.97 17.22
N HIS A 66 -4.97 -1.04 15.92
CA HIS A 66 -3.85 -1.73 15.28
C HIS A 66 -3.22 -0.87 14.19
N THR A 67 -1.91 -1.00 14.01
CA THR A 67 -1.22 -0.41 12.85
C THR A 67 -1.53 -1.20 11.58
N PHE A 68 -1.43 -2.54 11.65
CA PHE A 68 -1.85 -3.47 10.62
C PHE A 68 -3.07 -4.23 11.09
N PHE A 69 -4.10 -4.31 10.24
CA PHE A 69 -5.31 -5.08 10.50
C PHE A 69 -5.93 -5.56 9.19
N GLU A 70 -6.85 -6.52 9.30
CA GLU A 70 -7.60 -7.02 8.16
C GLU A 70 -9.02 -6.44 8.20
N MET A 71 -9.46 -5.87 7.08
CA MET A 71 -10.81 -5.33 6.93
C MET A 71 -11.65 -6.26 6.07
N LEU A 72 -12.67 -6.87 6.66
CA LEU A 72 -13.69 -7.61 5.93
C LEU A 72 -14.62 -6.60 5.26
N GLY A 73 -14.69 -6.64 3.93
CA GLY A 73 -15.48 -5.73 3.13
C GLY A 73 -16.52 -6.43 2.29
N ASN A 74 -17.71 -5.82 2.18
CA ASN A 74 -18.76 -6.18 1.24
C ASN A 74 -19.11 -4.96 0.42
N PHE A 75 -19.13 -5.13 -0.91
CA PHE A 75 -19.25 -4.04 -1.87
C PHE A 75 -20.41 -4.28 -2.82
N SER A 76 -21.13 -3.20 -3.14
CA SER A 76 -22.12 -3.15 -4.22
C SER A 76 -21.81 -1.98 -5.14
N PHE A 77 -21.58 -2.25 -6.40
CA PHE A 77 -21.28 -1.25 -7.44
C PHE A 77 -22.55 -0.93 -8.22
N GLY A 78 -23.54 -0.32 -7.53
CA GLY A 78 -24.83 0.03 -8.10
C GLY A 78 -25.78 -1.13 -8.38
N ASP A 79 -25.63 -2.25 -7.63
CA ASP A 79 -26.51 -3.41 -7.71
C ASP A 79 -27.57 -3.40 -6.59
N TYR A 80 -27.16 -3.20 -5.34
CA TYR A 80 -28.05 -2.93 -4.20
C TYR A 80 -27.56 -1.73 -3.40
N PHE A 81 -28.46 -1.18 -2.58
CA PHE A 81 -28.16 -0.01 -1.78
C PHE A 81 -28.63 -0.19 -0.33
N LYS A 82 -28.99 0.87 0.39
CA LYS A 82 -29.20 0.92 1.86
C LYS A 82 -30.07 -0.21 2.40
N GLU A 83 -31.30 -0.39 1.88
CA GLU A 83 -32.24 -1.38 2.43
C GLU A 83 -31.64 -2.78 2.45
N ARG A 84 -31.12 -3.22 1.31
CA ARG A 84 -30.55 -4.55 1.21
C ARG A 84 -29.24 -4.69 1.99
N ALA A 85 -28.40 -3.66 2.04
CA ALA A 85 -27.17 -3.66 2.84
C ALA A 85 -27.47 -3.83 4.33
N ILE A 86 -28.41 -3.05 4.87
CA ILE A 86 -28.84 -3.11 6.27
C ILE A 86 -29.47 -4.47 6.59
N GLU A 87 -30.33 -4.99 5.71
CA GLU A 87 -30.95 -6.31 5.88
C GLU A 87 -29.91 -7.44 5.95
N LEU A 88 -28.92 -7.42 5.03
CA LEU A 88 -27.84 -8.42 5.01
C LEU A 88 -26.96 -8.30 6.26
N ALA A 89 -26.61 -7.06 6.68
CA ALA A 89 -25.83 -6.83 7.88
C ALA A 89 -26.55 -7.35 9.13
N TRP A 90 -27.83 -7.00 9.29
CA TRP A 90 -28.64 -7.48 10.41
C TRP A 90 -28.71 -9.01 10.48
N ASN A 91 -28.93 -9.66 9.34
CA ASN A 91 -29.01 -11.11 9.29
C ASN A 91 -27.66 -11.77 9.65
N LEU A 92 -26.55 -11.28 9.09
CA LEU A 92 -25.21 -11.82 9.38
C LEU A 92 -24.89 -11.73 10.89
N ILE A 93 -25.04 -10.57 11.50
CA ILE A 93 -24.66 -10.38 12.91
C ILE A 93 -25.59 -11.12 13.87
N THR A 94 -26.89 -11.20 13.56
CA THR A 94 -27.87 -11.75 14.51
C THR A 94 -28.22 -13.22 14.29
N LYS A 95 -28.12 -13.72 13.05
CA LYS A 95 -28.44 -15.12 12.72
C LYS A 95 -27.20 -15.96 12.53
N ASP A 96 -26.24 -15.49 11.70
CA ASP A 96 -25.07 -16.29 11.38
C ASP A 96 -24.01 -16.21 12.49
N PHE A 97 -23.72 -15.01 13.01
CA PHE A 97 -22.82 -14.84 14.16
C PHE A 97 -23.51 -15.07 15.51
N GLY A 98 -24.84 -15.02 15.55
CA GLY A 98 -25.62 -15.28 16.78
C GLY A 98 -25.45 -14.24 17.88
N LEU A 99 -25.11 -12.99 17.53
CA LEU A 99 -24.92 -11.93 18.52
C LEU A 99 -26.24 -11.54 19.19
N ASP A 100 -26.18 -11.25 20.50
CA ASP A 100 -27.34 -10.83 21.27
C ASP A 100 -27.86 -9.47 20.79
N LYS A 101 -29.07 -9.48 20.23
CA LYS A 101 -29.75 -8.28 19.70
C LYS A 101 -29.86 -7.17 20.75
N ASN A 102 -30.01 -7.53 22.03
CA ASN A 102 -30.17 -6.56 23.13
C ASN A 102 -28.88 -5.78 23.43
N LYS A 103 -27.76 -6.21 22.88
CA LYS A 103 -26.45 -5.55 23.00
C LYS A 103 -26.04 -4.72 21.78
N LEU A 104 -26.90 -4.65 20.75
CA LEU A 104 -26.62 -3.93 19.53
C LEU A 104 -27.16 -2.52 19.57
N TYR A 105 -26.35 -1.58 19.09
CA TYR A 105 -26.67 -0.17 18.87
C TYR A 105 -26.24 0.22 17.45
N PHE A 106 -26.93 1.20 16.89
CA PHE A 106 -26.71 1.66 15.52
C PHE A 106 -26.54 3.16 15.52
N THR A 107 -25.62 3.65 14.70
CA THR A 107 -25.53 5.08 14.42
C THR A 107 -25.90 5.35 12.97
N VAL A 108 -26.42 6.53 12.70
CA VAL A 108 -26.71 7.03 11.35
C VAL A 108 -26.31 8.48 11.26
N PHE A 109 -25.91 8.92 10.07
CA PHE A 109 -25.68 10.34 9.82
C PHE A 109 -26.96 11.13 10.08
N ASN A 110 -26.85 12.27 10.73
CA ASN A 110 -28.02 13.05 11.21
C ASN A 110 -29.06 13.36 10.12
N GLU A 111 -28.62 13.59 8.90
CA GLU A 111 -29.46 13.92 7.75
C GLU A 111 -29.91 12.69 6.95
N ASP A 112 -29.50 11.47 7.33
CA ASP A 112 -29.85 10.24 6.64
C ASP A 112 -31.13 9.60 7.24
N ASP A 113 -32.29 10.23 6.97
CA ASP A 113 -33.59 9.72 7.40
C ASP A 113 -33.94 8.36 6.79
N GLU A 114 -33.45 8.07 5.59
CA GLU A 114 -33.68 6.79 4.94
C GLU A 114 -33.02 5.64 5.73
N ALA A 115 -31.74 5.76 6.06
CA ALA A 115 -31.03 4.74 6.85
C ALA A 115 -31.66 4.59 8.24
N PHE A 116 -32.04 5.69 8.90
CA PHE A 116 -32.72 5.66 10.18
C PHE A 116 -34.02 4.86 10.13
N ASN A 117 -34.90 5.14 9.18
CA ASN A 117 -36.19 4.47 9.02
C ASN A 117 -36.02 2.99 8.62
N LEU A 118 -35.01 2.67 7.81
CA LEU A 118 -34.68 1.29 7.45
C LEU A 118 -34.23 0.48 8.65
N TRP A 119 -33.35 1.01 9.49
CA TRP A 119 -32.94 0.35 10.74
C TRP A 119 -34.15 0.12 11.65
N LYS A 120 -34.99 1.12 11.85
CA LYS A 120 -36.22 1.01 12.64
C LYS A 120 -37.17 -0.09 12.10
N LYS A 121 -37.36 -0.13 10.78
CA LYS A 121 -38.20 -1.14 10.12
C LYS A 121 -37.66 -2.56 10.28
N ILE A 122 -36.35 -2.74 10.09
CA ILE A 122 -35.71 -4.06 10.04
C ILE A 122 -35.48 -4.61 11.45
N THR A 123 -35.04 -3.80 12.40
CA THR A 123 -34.71 -4.24 13.74
C THR A 123 -35.88 -4.21 14.71
N GLY A 124 -36.84 -3.31 14.51
CA GLY A 124 -37.91 -2.99 15.43
C GLY A 124 -37.48 -2.09 16.59
N PHE A 125 -36.24 -1.55 16.57
CA PHE A 125 -35.72 -0.68 17.65
C PHE A 125 -36.17 0.77 17.49
N GLY A 126 -36.15 1.52 18.61
CA GLY A 126 -36.44 2.93 18.68
C GLY A 126 -35.17 3.81 18.64
N GLU A 127 -35.37 5.10 18.93
CA GLU A 127 -34.31 6.11 18.97
C GLU A 127 -33.31 5.91 20.13
N ASP A 128 -33.67 5.12 21.10
CA ASP A 128 -32.79 4.70 22.20
C ASP A 128 -31.65 3.79 21.73
N ARG A 129 -31.81 3.15 20.57
CA ARG A 129 -30.84 2.22 19.97
C ARG A 129 -30.33 2.64 18.61
N ILE A 130 -31.01 3.55 17.94
CA ILE A 130 -30.63 4.10 16.63
C ILE A 130 -30.30 5.57 16.82
N ILE A 131 -29.02 5.88 16.92
CA ILE A 131 -28.50 7.18 17.37
C ILE A 131 -28.11 8.01 16.15
N ARG A 132 -28.60 9.25 16.09
CA ARG A 132 -28.23 10.21 15.04
C ARG A 132 -26.96 10.96 15.43
N ILE A 133 -25.97 10.95 14.55
CA ILE A 133 -24.68 11.61 14.72
C ILE A 133 -24.56 12.77 13.73
N SER A 134 -24.33 13.98 14.24
CA SER A 134 -24.20 15.20 13.45
C SER A 134 -22.76 15.53 13.04
N THR A 135 -21.78 14.85 13.62
CA THR A 135 -20.37 15.02 13.33
C THR A 135 -19.96 14.26 12.05
N SER A 136 -18.71 14.47 11.63
CA SER A 136 -18.12 13.73 10.51
C SER A 136 -17.92 12.24 10.77
N ASP A 137 -18.19 11.75 11.98
CA ASP A 137 -17.99 10.35 12.35
C ASP A 137 -18.88 9.42 11.51
N ASN A 138 -20.13 9.85 11.24
CA ASN A 138 -21.04 9.12 10.36
C ASN A 138 -21.11 9.67 8.92
N PHE A 139 -20.08 10.41 8.47
CA PHE A 139 -19.89 10.77 7.07
C PHE A 139 -18.48 10.38 6.64
N TRP A 140 -18.36 9.22 6.01
CA TRP A 140 -17.08 8.66 5.63
C TRP A 140 -16.51 9.30 4.37
N SER A 141 -15.19 9.51 4.32
CA SER A 141 -14.46 9.91 3.13
C SER A 141 -13.08 9.27 3.10
N MET A 142 -12.66 8.84 1.91
CA MET A 142 -11.37 8.15 1.71
C MET A 142 -10.17 9.03 2.08
N GLY A 143 -10.25 10.31 1.73
CA GLY A 143 -9.20 11.30 1.97
C GLY A 143 -9.73 12.73 1.78
N GLU A 144 -8.88 13.64 1.30
CA GLU A 144 -9.30 14.99 0.91
C GLU A 144 -10.13 14.98 -0.38
N THR A 145 -9.91 13.98 -1.24
CA THR A 145 -10.65 13.74 -2.48
C THR A 145 -10.98 12.26 -2.60
N GLY A 146 -11.97 11.94 -3.45
CA GLY A 146 -12.41 10.57 -3.74
C GLY A 146 -13.84 10.27 -3.29
N PRO A 147 -14.28 9.01 -3.41
CA PRO A 147 -15.61 8.59 -3.02
C PRO A 147 -15.90 8.87 -1.55
N CYS A 148 -17.13 9.29 -1.25
CA CYS A 148 -17.60 9.60 0.09
C CYS A 148 -19.11 9.44 0.21
N GLY A 149 -19.61 9.39 1.44
CA GLY A 149 -21.04 9.33 1.72
C GLY A 149 -21.37 9.14 3.19
N PRO A 150 -22.66 9.28 3.55
CA PRO A 150 -23.13 8.98 4.89
C PRO A 150 -22.88 7.51 5.21
N CYS A 151 -22.65 7.23 6.48
CA CYS A 151 -22.46 5.85 6.92
C CYS A 151 -23.31 5.54 8.16
N SER A 152 -23.47 4.27 8.39
CA SER A 152 -24.14 3.71 9.55
C SER A 152 -23.25 2.67 10.19
N GLU A 153 -22.99 2.85 11.48
CA GLU A 153 -22.12 1.96 12.24
C GLU A 153 -22.92 1.08 13.17
N ILE A 154 -22.44 -0.12 13.38
CA ILE A 154 -23.01 -1.09 14.30
C ILE A 154 -22.08 -1.23 15.49
N PHE A 155 -22.60 -0.99 16.69
CA PHE A 155 -21.88 -1.09 17.95
C PHE A 155 -22.39 -2.26 18.77
N TYR A 156 -21.48 -2.84 19.56
CA TYR A 156 -21.82 -3.87 20.53
C TYR A 156 -21.50 -3.41 21.95
N ASP A 157 -22.50 -3.56 22.87
CA ASP A 157 -22.34 -3.31 24.29
C ASP A 157 -21.72 -4.52 24.99
N HIS A 158 -20.45 -4.39 25.38
CA HIS A 158 -19.71 -5.42 26.10
C HIS A 158 -20.09 -5.54 27.59
N GLY A 159 -20.93 -4.63 28.09
CA GLY A 159 -21.47 -4.67 29.45
C GLY A 159 -20.96 -3.54 30.35
N ASP A 160 -21.69 -3.34 31.45
CA ASP A 160 -21.50 -2.23 32.38
C ASP A 160 -20.25 -2.33 33.26
N HIS A 161 -19.59 -3.48 33.27
CA HIS A 161 -18.30 -3.67 33.93
C HIS A 161 -17.15 -2.92 33.22
N LEU A 162 -17.37 -2.45 31.96
CA LEU A 162 -16.43 -1.65 31.21
C LEU A 162 -16.84 -0.19 31.18
N LYS A 163 -15.85 0.69 31.15
CA LYS A 163 -16.06 2.13 30.99
C LYS A 163 -16.38 2.47 29.55
N GLY A 164 -17.26 3.43 29.34
CA GLY A 164 -17.62 3.96 28.02
C GLY A 164 -19.08 4.38 27.97
N GLY A 165 -19.35 5.45 27.22
CA GLY A 165 -20.70 5.96 26.97
C GLY A 165 -21.20 5.52 25.59
N LEU A 166 -22.47 5.78 25.33
CA LEU A 166 -23.08 5.57 24.00
C LEU A 166 -22.37 6.39 22.92
N PRO A 167 -22.37 5.92 21.69
CA PRO A 167 -21.88 6.71 20.55
C PRO A 167 -22.49 8.12 20.52
N GLY A 168 -21.68 9.13 20.19
CA GLY A 168 -22.07 10.53 20.21
C GLY A 168 -22.01 11.21 21.60
N THR A 169 -21.65 10.49 22.68
CA THR A 169 -21.43 11.05 24.00
C THR A 169 -19.96 11.37 24.29
N LYS A 170 -19.69 12.16 25.35
CA LYS A 170 -18.31 12.52 25.72
C LYS A 170 -17.42 11.32 26.07
N ASP A 171 -18.02 10.24 26.53
CA ASP A 171 -17.31 9.03 26.99
C ASP A 171 -17.37 7.90 25.97
N GLN A 172 -17.67 8.20 24.69
CA GLN A 172 -17.80 7.21 23.61
C GLN A 172 -16.51 6.43 23.34
N ASP A 173 -15.34 6.99 23.65
CA ASP A 173 -14.03 6.36 23.40
C ASP A 173 -13.68 5.20 24.35
N GLY A 174 -14.57 4.87 25.28
CA GLY A 174 -14.39 3.74 26.19
C GLY A 174 -14.51 2.37 25.50
N ASP A 175 -14.27 1.32 26.29
CA ASP A 175 -14.26 -0.08 25.78
C ASP A 175 -15.64 -0.79 25.92
N ARG A 176 -16.68 -0.09 26.41
CA ARG A 176 -18.00 -0.67 26.56
C ARG A 176 -18.75 -0.82 25.24
N TYR A 177 -18.89 0.28 24.49
CA TYR A 177 -19.58 0.29 23.20
C TYR A 177 -18.54 0.34 22.09
N ILE A 178 -18.27 -0.81 21.49
CA ILE A 178 -17.26 -0.91 20.41
C ILE A 178 -17.97 -1.04 19.08
N GLU A 179 -17.59 -0.17 18.12
CA GLU A 179 -17.97 -0.29 16.73
C GLU A 179 -17.42 -1.62 16.18
N ILE A 180 -18.29 -2.47 15.66
CA ILE A 180 -17.94 -3.76 15.06
C ILE A 180 -18.04 -3.75 13.55
N TRP A 181 -18.86 -2.86 12.97
CA TRP A 181 -19.04 -2.80 11.51
C TRP A 181 -19.49 -1.41 11.07
N ASN A 182 -18.93 -0.92 9.98
CA ASN A 182 -19.35 0.34 9.33
C ASN A 182 -19.93 0.04 7.96
N LEU A 183 -21.13 0.52 7.67
CA LEU A 183 -21.83 0.45 6.38
C LEU A 183 -21.79 1.84 5.75
N VAL A 184 -20.99 2.01 4.70
CA VAL A 184 -20.84 3.29 4.00
C VAL A 184 -21.71 3.31 2.74
N PHE A 185 -22.58 4.30 2.65
CA PHE A 185 -23.45 4.52 1.51
C PHE A 185 -22.80 5.53 0.56
N MET A 186 -21.98 5.02 -0.34
CA MET A 186 -21.22 5.82 -1.31
C MET A 186 -22.17 6.47 -2.30
N GLN A 187 -22.35 7.78 -2.18
CA GLN A 187 -23.26 8.59 -2.99
C GLN A 187 -22.51 9.67 -3.77
N TYR A 188 -21.36 10.12 -3.25
CA TYR A 188 -20.67 11.30 -3.74
C TYR A 188 -19.20 11.02 -4.03
N GLU A 189 -18.63 11.88 -4.87
CA GLU A 189 -17.19 12.03 -5.05
C GLU A 189 -16.77 13.45 -4.67
N GLN A 190 -15.83 13.56 -3.73
CA GLN A 190 -15.16 14.81 -3.43
C GLN A 190 -14.05 15.02 -4.47
N VAL A 191 -14.32 15.87 -5.48
CA VAL A 191 -13.39 16.13 -6.58
C VAL A 191 -12.28 17.10 -6.16
N THR A 192 -12.64 18.15 -5.42
CA THR A 192 -11.72 19.10 -4.78
C THR A 192 -12.23 19.40 -3.39
N LYS A 193 -11.45 20.10 -2.57
CA LYS A 193 -11.85 20.47 -1.21
C LYS A 193 -13.24 21.13 -1.14
N ASP A 194 -13.63 21.88 -2.18
CA ASP A 194 -14.86 22.68 -2.21
C ASP A 194 -15.91 22.15 -3.22
N LYS A 195 -15.57 21.09 -3.97
CA LYS A 195 -16.48 20.56 -5.01
C LYS A 195 -16.77 19.08 -4.79
N ARG A 196 -18.05 18.78 -4.60
CA ARG A 196 -18.63 17.45 -4.51
C ARG A 196 -19.60 17.23 -5.66
N ILE A 197 -19.58 16.03 -6.24
CA ILE A 197 -20.51 15.60 -7.30
C ILE A 197 -21.12 14.26 -6.90
N ASP A 198 -22.24 13.89 -7.51
CA ASP A 198 -22.83 12.57 -7.32
C ASP A 198 -22.00 11.50 -8.05
N LEU A 199 -21.91 10.31 -7.44
CA LEU A 199 -21.34 9.13 -8.11
C LEU A 199 -22.28 8.68 -9.25
N PRO A 200 -21.74 8.04 -10.30
CA PRO A 200 -22.55 7.53 -11.42
C PRO A 200 -23.68 6.59 -10.98
N LYS A 201 -23.46 5.86 -9.88
CA LYS A 201 -24.44 4.97 -9.24
C LYS A 201 -24.25 4.98 -7.73
N PRO A 202 -25.34 5.08 -6.94
CA PRO A 202 -25.26 4.81 -5.51
C PRO A 202 -24.71 3.43 -5.25
N SER A 203 -23.73 3.33 -4.37
CA SER A 203 -22.95 2.13 -4.14
C SER A 203 -22.77 1.86 -2.65
N VAL A 204 -22.38 0.66 -2.29
CA VAL A 204 -22.15 0.28 -0.89
C VAL A 204 -20.71 -0.15 -0.72
N ASP A 205 -20.06 0.39 0.31
CA ASP A 205 -18.80 -0.07 0.88
C ASP A 205 -19.05 -0.44 2.34
N THR A 206 -18.50 -1.54 2.80
CA THR A 206 -18.57 -1.89 4.23
C THR A 206 -17.20 -2.28 4.76
N GLY A 207 -16.95 -1.96 6.04
CA GLY A 207 -15.71 -2.30 6.72
C GLY A 207 -15.97 -2.87 8.11
N MET A 208 -15.63 -4.17 8.29
CA MET A 208 -15.63 -4.86 9.57
C MET A 208 -14.20 -5.25 9.91
N GLY A 209 -13.66 -4.80 11.05
CA GLY A 209 -12.33 -5.23 11.50
C GLY A 209 -12.33 -6.71 11.87
N LEU A 210 -11.51 -7.52 11.19
CA LEU A 210 -11.41 -8.96 11.48
C LEU A 210 -11.02 -9.19 12.94
N GLU A 211 -10.04 -8.45 13.45
CA GLU A 211 -9.56 -8.57 14.82
C GLU A 211 -10.66 -8.24 15.84
N ARG A 212 -11.51 -7.23 15.57
CA ARG A 212 -12.64 -6.86 16.44
C ARG A 212 -13.71 -7.92 16.48
N ILE A 213 -14.16 -8.38 15.32
CA ILE A 213 -15.21 -9.40 15.28
C ILE A 213 -14.70 -10.74 15.81
N ALA A 214 -13.44 -11.10 15.56
CA ALA A 214 -12.82 -12.29 16.12
C ALA A 214 -12.77 -12.22 17.67
N ALA A 215 -12.37 -11.08 18.24
CA ALA A 215 -12.38 -10.88 19.68
C ALA A 215 -13.79 -11.05 20.25
N LEU A 216 -14.79 -10.41 19.65
CA LEU A 216 -16.18 -10.53 20.09
C LEU A 216 -16.68 -11.98 20.06
N LEU A 217 -16.41 -12.71 18.97
CA LEU A 217 -16.83 -14.11 18.82
C LEU A 217 -16.06 -15.05 19.77
N GLN A 218 -14.85 -14.69 20.18
CA GLN A 218 -14.07 -15.39 21.21
C GLN A 218 -14.46 -14.95 22.65
N GLY A 219 -15.47 -14.09 22.81
CA GLY A 219 -16.01 -13.68 24.12
C GLY A 219 -15.19 -12.61 24.84
N THR A 220 -14.39 -11.84 24.13
CA THR A 220 -13.60 -10.74 24.70
C THR A 220 -13.82 -9.42 23.95
N HIS A 221 -13.61 -8.28 24.64
CA HIS A 221 -13.58 -6.94 24.04
C HIS A 221 -12.17 -6.51 23.61
N ASP A 222 -11.15 -7.30 23.98
CA ASP A 222 -9.73 -6.98 23.80
C ASP A 222 -9.17 -7.81 22.64
N ASN A 223 -8.87 -7.16 21.53
CA ASN A 223 -8.31 -7.80 20.33
C ASN A 223 -7.00 -8.55 20.63
N TYR A 224 -6.21 -8.04 21.58
CA TYR A 224 -4.95 -8.66 21.99
C TYR A 224 -5.12 -9.92 22.86
N LYS A 225 -6.35 -10.27 23.23
CA LYS A 225 -6.71 -11.53 23.90
C LYS A 225 -7.23 -12.60 22.95
N THR A 226 -7.26 -12.33 21.65
CA THR A 226 -7.56 -13.37 20.66
C THR A 226 -6.43 -14.41 20.61
N ASP A 227 -6.76 -15.60 20.17
CA ASP A 227 -5.83 -16.73 20.05
C ASP A 227 -4.56 -16.37 19.29
N HIS A 228 -4.70 -15.66 18.17
CA HIS A 228 -3.60 -15.20 17.35
C HIS A 228 -2.64 -14.26 18.13
N PHE A 229 -3.18 -13.21 18.76
CA PHE A 229 -2.34 -12.26 19.52
C PHE A 229 -1.74 -12.87 20.77
N LEU A 230 -2.47 -13.77 21.45
CA LEU A 230 -1.93 -14.47 22.63
C LEU A 230 -0.69 -15.29 22.30
N LYS A 231 -0.64 -15.96 21.13
CA LYS A 231 0.55 -16.68 20.69
C LYS A 231 1.75 -15.75 20.48
N LEU A 232 1.55 -14.58 19.88
CA LEU A 232 2.60 -13.58 19.71
C LEU A 232 3.07 -13.03 21.06
N ILE A 233 2.14 -12.65 21.95
CA ILE A 233 2.44 -12.13 23.29
C ILE A 233 3.21 -13.17 24.12
N ASN A 234 2.82 -14.43 24.06
CA ASN A 234 3.55 -15.51 24.73
C ASN A 234 4.96 -15.69 24.17
N SER A 235 5.12 -15.67 22.84
CA SER A 235 6.43 -15.74 22.19
C SER A 235 7.35 -14.57 22.60
N ILE A 236 6.79 -13.35 22.70
CA ILE A 236 7.51 -12.19 23.22
C ILE A 236 7.94 -12.44 24.68
N SER A 237 6.99 -12.85 25.54
CA SER A 237 7.25 -13.15 26.95
C SER A 237 8.35 -14.19 27.14
N ASP A 238 8.32 -15.27 26.35
CA ASP A 238 9.32 -16.32 26.39
C ASP A 238 10.71 -15.84 25.92
N THR A 239 10.72 -14.91 24.95
CA THR A 239 11.97 -14.36 24.41
C THR A 239 12.61 -13.38 25.40
N VAL A 240 11.86 -12.45 25.95
CA VAL A 240 12.38 -11.43 26.89
C VAL A 240 12.48 -11.94 28.33
N LYS A 241 11.92 -13.12 28.64
CA LYS A 241 11.84 -13.70 30.00
C LYS A 241 11.08 -12.83 31.02
N VAL A 242 10.12 -12.04 30.55
CA VAL A 242 9.27 -11.18 31.36
C VAL A 242 7.81 -11.53 31.08
N LYS A 243 6.99 -11.64 32.13
CA LYS A 243 5.55 -11.91 32.00
C LYS A 243 4.75 -10.61 31.80
N PRO A 244 3.66 -10.65 31.00
CA PRO A 244 2.72 -9.54 30.92
C PRO A 244 2.10 -9.24 32.29
N THR A 245 2.03 -7.97 32.64
CA THR A 245 1.35 -7.39 33.82
C THR A 245 0.68 -6.10 33.40
N ASP A 246 -0.25 -5.56 34.17
CA ASP A 246 -0.93 -4.30 33.85
C ASP A 246 0.04 -3.13 33.59
N LYS A 247 1.23 -3.15 34.21
CA LYS A 247 2.23 -2.09 34.04
C LYS A 247 3.00 -2.16 32.73
N ASN A 248 3.14 -3.34 32.15
CA ASN A 248 3.96 -3.55 30.95
C ASN A 248 3.18 -4.12 29.75
N LEU A 249 1.87 -4.37 29.91
CA LEU A 249 1.03 -4.97 28.86
C LEU A 249 1.03 -4.15 27.56
N SER A 250 1.07 -2.81 27.69
CA SER A 250 1.17 -1.93 26.52
C SER A 250 2.39 -2.25 25.65
N SER A 251 3.53 -2.57 26.25
CA SER A 251 4.73 -2.94 25.51
C SER A 251 4.57 -4.24 24.74
N PHE A 252 3.95 -5.25 25.34
CA PHE A 252 3.65 -6.51 24.64
C PHE A 252 2.73 -6.32 23.45
N ARG A 253 1.68 -5.51 23.62
CA ARG A 253 0.72 -5.17 22.54
C ARG A 253 1.42 -4.43 21.38
N VAL A 254 2.24 -3.42 21.70
CA VAL A 254 2.99 -2.66 20.69
C VAL A 254 3.94 -3.56 19.92
N ILE A 255 4.71 -4.43 20.59
CA ILE A 255 5.64 -5.35 19.92
C ILE A 255 4.87 -6.29 18.99
N ALA A 256 3.80 -6.92 19.46
CA ALA A 256 2.99 -7.86 18.66
C ALA A 256 2.39 -7.19 17.41
N ASP A 257 1.79 -6.01 17.58
CA ASP A 257 1.20 -5.24 16.48
C ASP A 257 2.27 -4.79 15.47
N HIS A 258 3.36 -4.21 15.97
CA HIS A 258 4.39 -3.64 15.10
C HIS A 258 5.25 -4.71 14.40
N LEU A 259 5.36 -5.89 14.97
CA LEU A 259 5.93 -7.05 14.27
C LEU A 259 5.05 -7.44 13.07
N ARG A 260 3.72 -7.52 13.24
CA ARG A 260 2.79 -7.79 12.14
C ARG A 260 2.93 -6.73 11.05
N ALA A 261 2.77 -5.46 11.40
CA ALA A 261 2.84 -4.34 10.46
C ALA A 261 4.16 -4.31 9.69
N SER A 262 5.29 -4.42 10.39
CA SER A 262 6.61 -4.40 9.78
C SER A 262 6.84 -5.59 8.86
N SER A 263 6.42 -6.79 9.25
CA SER A 263 6.60 -8.00 8.45
C SER A 263 5.82 -7.97 7.15
N PHE A 264 4.56 -7.52 7.15
CA PHE A 264 3.76 -7.38 5.94
C PHE A 264 4.28 -6.27 5.02
N LEU A 265 4.70 -5.13 5.55
CA LEU A 265 5.30 -4.06 4.75
C LEU A 265 6.62 -4.50 4.11
N LEU A 266 7.46 -5.24 4.86
CA LEU A 266 8.69 -5.83 4.33
C LEU A 266 8.41 -6.89 3.26
N ALA A 267 7.39 -7.73 3.47
CA ALA A 267 6.97 -8.73 2.49
C ALA A 267 6.52 -8.10 1.18
N GLU A 268 5.93 -6.90 1.21
CA GLU A 268 5.59 -6.13 0.01
C GLU A 268 6.74 -5.25 -0.51
N GLY A 269 7.94 -5.42 0.06
CA GLY A 269 9.15 -4.79 -0.44
C GLY A 269 9.39 -3.36 0.01
N VAL A 270 8.63 -2.84 0.97
CA VAL A 270 8.98 -1.57 1.63
C VAL A 270 10.21 -1.80 2.51
N LEU A 271 11.25 -1.01 2.32
CA LEU A 271 12.46 -1.06 3.14
C LEU A 271 12.56 0.16 4.04
N PRO A 272 13.15 0.03 5.25
CA PRO A 272 13.36 1.16 6.14
C PRO A 272 14.22 2.25 5.47
N SER A 273 13.73 3.49 5.44
CA SER A 273 14.45 4.62 4.86
C SER A 273 14.23 5.91 5.68
N ASN A 274 14.78 7.03 5.23
CA ASN A 274 14.63 8.34 5.89
C ASN A 274 13.43 9.13 5.38
N GLU A 275 12.75 8.67 4.35
CA GLU A 275 11.64 9.39 3.72
C GLU A 275 10.55 8.44 3.20
N GLY A 276 9.39 8.99 2.87
CA GLY A 276 8.28 8.25 2.27
C GLY A 276 7.79 7.07 3.09
N ARG A 277 7.39 6.00 2.41
CA ARG A 277 6.86 4.76 3.00
C ARG A 277 7.89 4.07 3.91
N GLY A 278 9.16 4.09 3.52
CA GLY A 278 10.23 3.49 4.32
C GLY A 278 10.49 4.21 5.63
N TYR A 279 10.27 5.51 5.70
CA TYR A 279 10.30 6.27 6.95
C TYR A 279 9.20 5.84 7.91
N VAL A 280 7.97 5.67 7.40
CA VAL A 280 6.85 5.20 8.22
C VAL A 280 7.12 3.78 8.75
N LEU A 281 7.60 2.88 7.88
CA LEU A 281 8.02 1.53 8.31
C LEU A 281 9.09 1.59 9.40
N ARG A 282 10.14 2.39 9.21
CA ARG A 282 11.22 2.54 10.20
C ARG A 282 10.68 3.08 11.54
N ARG A 283 9.73 4.01 11.52
CA ARG A 283 9.07 4.54 12.72
C ARG A 283 8.31 3.44 13.46
N ILE A 284 7.53 2.62 12.74
CA ILE A 284 6.82 1.46 13.32
C ILE A 284 7.81 0.48 13.96
N MET A 285 8.85 0.07 13.21
CA MET A 285 9.87 -0.85 13.69
C MET A 285 10.53 -0.35 14.96
N ARG A 286 11.04 0.89 14.95
CA ARG A 286 11.75 1.48 16.09
C ARG A 286 10.86 1.68 17.31
N ARG A 287 9.59 2.00 17.12
CA ARG A 287 8.64 2.06 18.23
C ARG A 287 8.47 0.69 18.90
N GLY A 288 8.32 -0.38 18.13
CA GLY A 288 8.28 -1.73 18.65
C GLY A 288 9.59 -2.15 19.36
N MET A 289 10.74 -1.88 18.73
CA MET A 289 12.08 -2.18 19.27
C MET A 289 12.37 -1.42 20.56
N ARG A 290 11.86 -0.18 20.69
CA ARG A 290 11.90 0.55 21.95
C ARG A 290 11.15 -0.19 23.07
N HIS A 291 9.93 -0.66 22.76
CA HIS A 291 9.15 -1.41 23.73
C HIS A 291 9.79 -2.74 24.13
N SER A 292 10.54 -3.40 23.22
CA SER A 292 11.34 -4.56 23.59
C SER A 292 12.48 -4.19 24.56
N HIS A 293 13.14 -3.06 24.33
CA HIS A 293 14.16 -2.54 25.26
C HIS A 293 13.56 -2.20 26.64
N LEU A 294 12.35 -1.60 26.70
CA LEU A 294 11.63 -1.34 27.95
C LEU A 294 11.28 -2.62 28.72
N LEU A 295 11.08 -3.74 28.02
CA LEU A 295 10.92 -5.08 28.63
C LEU A 295 12.25 -5.73 29.03
N GLY A 296 13.39 -5.06 28.84
CA GLY A 296 14.71 -5.52 29.22
C GLY A 296 15.49 -6.29 28.15
N ALA A 297 15.02 -6.31 26.90
CA ALA A 297 15.78 -6.89 25.81
C ALA A 297 17.07 -6.10 25.54
N LYS A 298 18.22 -6.78 25.56
CA LYS A 298 19.54 -6.21 25.28
C LYS A 298 20.05 -6.56 23.88
N GLU A 299 19.43 -7.55 23.27
CA GLU A 299 19.77 -8.06 21.95
C GLU A 299 18.53 -8.00 21.04
N PRO A 300 18.70 -8.04 19.73
CA PRO A 300 17.57 -8.07 18.78
C PRO A 300 16.66 -9.27 19.03
N ILE A 301 15.34 -9.02 19.10
CA ILE A 301 14.35 -10.06 19.36
C ILE A 301 13.32 -10.21 18.22
N PHE A 302 13.08 -9.16 17.42
CA PHE A 302 12.02 -9.14 16.41
C PHE A 302 12.17 -10.27 15.39
N TYR A 303 13.39 -10.53 14.91
CA TYR A 303 13.65 -11.59 13.93
C TYR A 303 13.38 -12.99 14.48
N ASN A 304 13.51 -13.20 15.80
CA ASN A 304 13.20 -14.46 16.46
C ASN A 304 11.68 -14.66 16.60
N ILE A 305 10.97 -13.62 17.05
CA ILE A 305 9.51 -13.64 17.25
C ILE A 305 8.79 -13.76 15.90
N PHE A 306 9.39 -13.26 14.81
CA PHE A 306 8.83 -13.39 13.47
C PHE A 306 8.47 -14.83 13.08
N LYS A 307 9.21 -15.83 13.59
CA LYS A 307 8.88 -17.24 13.30
C LYS A 307 7.49 -17.63 13.81
N THR A 308 7.07 -17.09 14.94
CA THR A 308 5.71 -17.31 15.47
C THR A 308 4.66 -16.67 14.55
N LEU A 309 4.89 -15.43 14.10
CA LEU A 309 4.00 -14.75 13.15
C LEU A 309 3.89 -15.50 11.82
N GLU A 310 5.02 -15.94 11.27
CA GLU A 310 5.08 -16.72 10.04
C GLU A 310 4.24 -18.00 10.15
N ASN A 311 4.41 -18.77 11.22
CA ASN A 311 3.64 -19.99 11.45
C ASN A 311 2.12 -19.76 11.56
N GLU A 312 1.72 -18.61 12.10
CA GLU A 312 0.29 -18.27 12.28
C GLU A 312 -0.36 -17.74 11.01
N MET A 313 0.37 -17.01 10.16
CA MET A 313 -0.24 -16.26 9.06
C MET A 313 0.18 -16.71 7.66
N SER A 314 1.31 -17.42 7.49
CA SER A 314 1.80 -17.78 6.15
C SER A 314 0.87 -18.70 5.37
N GLY A 315 0.03 -19.48 6.05
CA GLY A 315 -0.98 -20.34 5.40
C GLY A 315 -1.98 -19.53 4.56
N ASN A 316 -2.33 -18.33 4.99
CA ASN A 316 -3.23 -17.43 4.27
C ASN A 316 -2.46 -16.34 3.50
N TYR A 317 -1.23 -16.05 3.91
CA TYR A 317 -0.37 -15.00 3.36
C TYR A 317 1.02 -15.57 3.00
N PRO A 318 1.12 -16.31 1.87
CA PRO A 318 2.37 -16.98 1.46
C PRO A 318 3.52 -16.01 1.19
N GLU A 319 3.24 -14.71 1.02
CA GLU A 319 4.26 -13.68 0.91
C GLU A 319 5.17 -13.59 2.15
N LEU A 320 4.69 -13.91 3.34
CA LEU A 320 5.51 -13.93 4.55
C LEU A 320 6.59 -15.01 4.48
N GLU A 321 6.25 -16.20 3.99
CA GLU A 321 7.19 -17.29 3.79
C GLU A 321 8.18 -16.97 2.67
N ARG A 322 7.70 -16.47 1.51
CA ARG A 322 8.57 -16.07 0.39
C ARG A 322 9.59 -15.00 0.78
N ALA A 323 9.19 -14.05 1.63
CA ALA A 323 10.05 -12.96 2.09
C ALA A 323 10.79 -13.25 3.40
N GLN A 324 10.72 -14.46 3.94
CA GLN A 324 11.23 -14.81 5.26
C GLN A 324 12.66 -14.30 5.50
N SER A 325 13.58 -14.57 4.57
CA SER A 325 14.98 -14.14 4.71
C SER A 325 15.11 -12.62 4.75
N LEU A 326 14.41 -11.91 3.84
CA LEU A 326 14.42 -10.45 3.81
C LEU A 326 13.87 -9.86 5.12
N ILE A 327 12.74 -10.39 5.61
CA ILE A 327 12.09 -9.92 6.83
C ILE A 327 13.05 -10.12 8.03
N LYS A 328 13.57 -11.33 8.22
CA LYS A 328 14.45 -11.65 9.36
C LYS A 328 15.72 -10.80 9.36
N GLU A 329 16.40 -10.70 8.23
CA GLU A 329 17.62 -9.92 8.11
C GLU A 329 17.37 -8.43 8.33
N THR A 330 16.29 -7.88 7.76
CA THR A 330 15.95 -6.46 7.93
C THR A 330 15.57 -6.14 9.37
N LEU A 331 14.72 -6.97 10.00
CA LEU A 331 14.33 -6.80 11.40
C LEU A 331 15.57 -6.82 12.31
N LYS A 332 16.42 -7.85 12.16
CA LYS A 332 17.63 -7.99 12.97
C LYS A 332 18.55 -6.80 12.83
N MET A 333 18.85 -6.41 11.61
CA MET A 333 19.81 -5.36 11.34
C MET A 333 19.30 -3.96 11.74
N GLU A 334 18.01 -3.64 11.50
CA GLU A 334 17.46 -2.35 11.94
C GLU A 334 17.40 -2.30 13.48
N GLU A 335 17.15 -3.43 14.17
CA GLU A 335 17.16 -3.50 15.61
C GLU A 335 18.59 -3.35 16.18
N GLU A 336 19.60 -4.01 15.60
CA GLU A 336 21.02 -3.83 15.96
C GLU A 336 21.45 -2.36 15.82
N LYS A 337 21.14 -1.74 14.67
CA LYS A 337 21.42 -0.31 14.45
C LYS A 337 20.70 0.58 15.45
N PHE A 338 19.46 0.26 15.76
CA PHE A 338 18.64 1.05 16.67
C PHE A 338 19.13 0.94 18.12
N LEU A 339 19.54 -0.24 18.58
CA LEU A 339 20.13 -0.42 19.92
C LEU A 339 21.39 0.43 20.11
N VAL A 340 22.28 0.46 19.13
CA VAL A 340 23.48 1.33 19.16
C VAL A 340 23.08 2.82 19.22
N LEU A 341 22.06 3.21 18.45
CA LEU A 341 21.53 4.59 18.46
C LEU A 341 20.87 4.92 19.79
N LEU A 342 20.14 3.97 20.39
CA LEU A 342 19.51 4.14 21.71
C LEU A 342 20.57 4.40 22.79
N GLU A 343 21.59 3.55 22.89
CA GLU A 343 22.66 3.74 23.87
C GLU A 343 23.35 5.08 23.71
N ARG A 344 23.66 5.48 22.48
CA ARG A 344 24.27 6.77 22.19
C ARG A 344 23.34 7.94 22.49
N GLY A 345 22.07 7.84 22.10
CA GLY A 345 21.06 8.88 22.33
C GLY A 345 20.77 9.07 23.82
N MET A 346 20.67 7.97 24.57
CA MET A 346 20.53 8.00 26.03
C MET A 346 21.68 8.74 26.70
N LYS A 347 22.92 8.42 26.33
CA LYS A 347 24.10 9.11 26.87
C LYS A 347 24.07 10.61 26.60
N ILE A 348 23.77 11.03 25.36
CA ILE A 348 23.65 12.44 24.99
C ILE A 348 22.54 13.10 25.79
N LEU A 349 21.39 12.45 25.91
CA LEU A 349 20.24 12.99 26.65
C LEU A 349 20.57 13.16 28.14
N ASP A 350 21.23 12.19 28.75
CA ASP A 350 21.66 12.25 30.16
C ASP A 350 22.66 13.42 30.36
N ASP A 351 23.66 13.56 29.47
CA ASP A 351 24.64 14.67 29.51
C ASP A 351 23.95 16.05 29.36
N GLU A 352 22.86 16.15 28.60
CA GLU A 352 22.11 17.40 28.42
C GLU A 352 21.10 17.65 29.57
N ILE A 353 20.52 16.60 30.15
CA ILE A 353 19.66 16.70 31.33
C ILE A 353 20.41 17.26 32.53
N GLU A 354 21.68 16.91 32.72
CA GLU A 354 22.52 17.46 33.80
C GLU A 354 22.76 18.96 33.71
N LYS A 355 22.56 19.56 32.54
CA LYS A 355 22.79 20.99 32.27
C LYS A 355 21.54 21.86 32.39
N ILE A 356 20.37 21.26 32.62
CA ILE A 356 19.09 21.96 32.63
C ILE A 356 18.39 21.85 33.98
N ASP A 357 17.64 22.88 34.34
CA ASP A 357 16.86 22.89 35.59
C ASP A 357 15.48 22.22 35.44
N LYS A 358 14.73 22.53 34.37
CA LYS A 358 13.35 22.06 34.18
C LYS A 358 12.97 21.69 32.75
N VAL A 359 13.51 22.38 31.75
CA VAL A 359 13.06 22.28 30.36
C VAL A 359 14.23 21.94 29.46
N LEU A 360 14.11 20.81 28.72
CA LEU A 360 15.08 20.45 27.68
C LEU A 360 14.86 21.36 26.46
N PRO A 361 15.92 22.02 25.94
CA PRO A 361 15.82 22.84 24.73
C PRO A 361 15.32 22.02 23.52
N GLY A 362 14.39 22.60 22.74
CA GLY A 362 13.84 21.96 21.55
C GLY A 362 14.88 21.63 20.48
N GLU A 363 16.00 22.39 20.41
CA GLU A 363 17.14 22.13 19.54
C GLU A 363 17.85 20.82 19.87
N VAL A 364 17.97 20.52 21.16
CA VAL A 364 18.61 19.27 21.64
C VAL A 364 17.74 18.08 21.25
N ALA A 365 16.44 18.16 21.53
CA ALA A 365 15.48 17.12 21.15
C ALA A 365 15.41 16.94 19.61
N PHE A 366 15.44 18.05 18.86
CA PHE A 366 15.48 18.01 17.40
C PHE A 366 16.76 17.33 16.90
N LYS A 367 17.91 17.66 17.44
CA LYS A 367 19.20 17.04 17.11
C LYS A 367 19.21 15.55 17.44
N LEU A 368 18.66 15.14 18.59
CA LEU A 368 18.49 13.73 18.96
C LEU A 368 17.60 13.01 17.95
N TYR A 369 16.51 13.61 17.55
CA TYR A 369 15.55 13.05 16.61
C TYR A 369 16.10 13.00 15.17
N ASP A 370 16.54 14.13 14.64
CA ASP A 370 16.93 14.31 13.23
C ASP A 370 18.29 13.68 12.91
N THR A 371 19.29 13.97 13.74
CA THR A 371 20.68 13.55 13.50
C THR A 371 20.97 12.13 14.02
N TYR A 372 20.46 11.82 15.20
CA TYR A 372 20.75 10.54 15.85
C TYR A 372 19.61 9.51 15.71
N GLY A 373 18.45 9.92 15.18
CA GLY A 373 17.30 9.04 15.02
C GLY A 373 16.71 8.56 16.35
N PHE A 374 16.96 9.30 17.43
CA PHE A 374 16.45 9.00 18.77
C PHE A 374 14.99 9.47 18.85
N PRO A 375 14.03 8.60 19.14
CA PRO A 375 12.61 8.94 19.07
C PRO A 375 12.21 10.06 20.06
N LEU A 376 11.39 11.00 19.63
CA LEU A 376 10.92 12.12 20.46
C LEU A 376 10.16 11.62 21.68
N ASP A 377 9.23 10.69 21.47
CA ASP A 377 8.42 10.09 22.52
C ASP A 377 9.26 9.41 23.61
N LEU A 378 10.42 8.84 23.24
CA LEU A 378 11.37 8.31 24.23
C LEU A 378 12.03 9.45 25.02
N THR A 379 12.41 10.54 24.34
CA THR A 379 12.94 11.74 25.02
C THR A 379 11.92 12.27 26.05
N GLU A 380 10.67 12.41 25.63
CA GLU A 380 9.57 12.87 26.51
C GLU A 380 9.33 11.96 27.71
N ASP A 381 9.31 10.64 27.51
CA ASP A 381 9.12 9.68 28.61
C ASP A 381 10.27 9.74 29.62
N ILE A 382 11.51 9.88 29.15
CA ILE A 382 12.67 10.01 30.05
C ILE A 382 12.56 11.30 30.86
N LEU A 383 12.26 12.41 30.18
CA LEU A 383 12.08 13.69 30.83
C LEU A 383 10.97 13.65 31.87
N LYS A 384 9.81 13.06 31.51
CA LYS A 384 8.67 12.90 32.41
C LYS A 384 9.01 12.09 33.66
N ASN A 385 9.77 11.00 33.52
CA ASN A 385 10.22 10.17 34.63
C ASN A 385 11.19 10.92 35.56
N LYS A 386 11.89 11.94 35.04
CA LYS A 386 12.79 12.82 35.81
C LYS A 386 12.10 14.12 36.24
N SER A 387 10.78 14.27 36.07
CA SER A 387 9.99 15.49 36.33
C SER A 387 10.47 16.72 35.55
N LEU A 388 10.98 16.48 34.36
CA LEU A 388 11.43 17.49 33.40
C LEU A 388 10.43 17.63 32.24
N SER A 389 10.51 18.71 31.50
CA SER A 389 9.68 18.96 30.31
C SER A 389 10.53 19.30 29.07
N LEU A 390 9.87 19.36 27.91
CA LEU A 390 10.49 19.68 26.62
C LEU A 390 9.94 21.00 26.08
N ASP A 391 10.78 21.80 25.43
CA ASP A 391 10.36 22.92 24.59
C ASP A 391 9.79 22.43 23.25
N HIS A 392 8.48 22.12 23.26
CA HIS A 392 7.76 21.63 22.09
C HIS A 392 7.62 22.68 20.99
N GLU A 393 7.49 23.95 21.34
CA GLU A 393 7.35 25.03 20.34
C GLU A 393 8.57 25.09 19.44
N LYS A 394 9.74 25.12 20.04
CA LYS A 394 10.99 25.18 19.32
C LYS A 394 11.27 23.91 18.53
N PHE A 395 10.99 22.75 19.11
CA PHE A 395 11.09 21.46 18.40
C PHE A 395 10.21 21.43 17.16
N ASN A 396 8.92 21.78 17.30
CA ASN A 396 7.96 21.78 16.20
C ASN A 396 8.32 22.77 15.10
N LYS A 397 8.87 23.92 15.46
CA LYS A 397 9.37 24.89 14.49
C LYS A 397 10.50 24.31 13.65
N LEU A 398 11.50 23.71 14.28
CA LEU A 398 12.63 23.09 13.59
C LEU A 398 12.19 21.92 12.71
N MET A 399 11.24 21.11 13.17
CA MET A 399 10.64 20.04 12.37
C MET A 399 9.91 20.57 11.13
N LYS A 400 9.20 21.69 11.26
CA LYS A 400 8.52 22.33 10.14
C LYS A 400 9.53 22.86 9.12
N ASP A 401 10.56 23.56 9.58
CA ASP A 401 11.62 24.12 8.74
C ASP A 401 12.37 23.00 7.98
N SER A 402 12.67 21.87 8.65
CA SER A 402 13.29 20.68 8.03
C SER A 402 12.40 20.05 6.97
N LYS A 403 11.08 19.91 7.25
CA LYS A 403 10.10 19.39 6.27
C LYS A 403 9.93 20.29 5.05
N GLU A 404 9.93 21.61 5.24
CA GLU A 404 9.85 22.57 4.13
C GLU A 404 11.11 22.53 3.26
N LEU A 405 12.29 22.37 3.87
CA LEU A 405 13.54 22.19 3.15
C LEU A 405 13.55 20.88 2.34
N ALA A 406 13.08 19.78 2.95
CA ALA A 406 12.94 18.50 2.29
C ALA A 406 11.94 18.57 1.11
N LYS A 407 10.80 19.27 1.28
CA LYS A 407 9.82 19.51 0.18
C LYS A 407 10.41 20.30 -0.99
N LYS A 408 11.24 21.31 -0.74
CA LYS A 408 11.90 22.09 -1.78
C LYS A 408 12.92 21.28 -2.58
N ASN A 409 13.52 20.27 -1.96
CA ASN A 409 14.53 19.40 -2.59
C ASN A 409 13.91 18.13 -3.21
N TRP A 410 12.61 17.85 -2.95
CA TRP A 410 11.93 16.70 -3.48
C TRP A 410 11.40 16.96 -4.90
N LYS A 411 12.09 16.41 -5.88
CA LYS A 411 11.57 16.22 -7.23
C LYS A 411 10.69 14.97 -7.18
N GLY A 412 9.36 15.17 -7.21
CA GLY A 412 8.38 14.11 -7.05
C GLY A 412 8.73 12.81 -7.78
N SER A 413 8.46 11.68 -7.16
CA SER A 413 8.44 10.39 -7.85
C SER A 413 7.38 10.48 -8.95
N GLY A 414 7.80 10.28 -10.21
CA GLY A 414 7.02 10.58 -11.40
C GLY A 414 5.87 9.62 -11.72
N ASP A 415 5.10 9.17 -10.73
CA ASP A 415 3.83 8.50 -10.94
C ASP A 415 2.73 9.56 -11.15
N SER A 416 2.56 9.96 -12.41
CA SER A 416 1.44 10.78 -12.83
C SER A 416 0.13 9.99 -12.63
N SER A 417 -0.89 10.68 -12.08
CA SER A 417 -2.28 10.22 -12.13
C SER A 417 -2.61 9.76 -13.55
N VAL A 418 -3.25 8.59 -13.67
CA VAL A 418 -3.71 8.10 -14.98
C VAL A 418 -4.73 9.11 -15.52
N ASP A 419 -4.39 9.79 -16.61
CA ASP A 419 -5.28 10.78 -17.23
C ASP A 419 -6.60 10.11 -17.63
N GLU A 420 -7.72 10.71 -17.26
CA GLU A 420 -9.10 10.22 -17.56
C GLU A 420 -9.32 9.92 -19.04
N ILE A 421 -8.55 10.58 -19.91
CA ILE A 421 -8.64 10.40 -21.37
C ILE A 421 -8.41 8.94 -21.80
N TRP A 422 -7.52 8.19 -21.09
CA TRP A 422 -7.17 6.82 -21.48
C TRP A 422 -8.31 5.83 -21.25
N PHE A 423 -9.10 6.02 -20.19
CA PHE A 423 -10.29 5.20 -19.94
C PHE A 423 -11.33 5.39 -21.03
N GLY A 424 -11.63 6.64 -21.40
CA GLY A 424 -12.59 6.95 -22.46
C GLY A 424 -12.14 6.45 -23.84
N ILE A 425 -10.83 6.43 -24.11
CA ILE A 425 -10.28 5.87 -25.36
C ILE A 425 -10.39 4.35 -25.33
N LYS A 426 -9.93 3.69 -24.26
CA LYS A 426 -9.96 2.22 -24.16
C LYS A 426 -11.38 1.65 -24.25
N ASP A 427 -12.37 2.30 -23.65
CA ASP A 427 -13.78 1.90 -23.73
C ASP A 427 -14.32 1.92 -25.18
N LYS A 428 -13.80 2.83 -26.02
CA LYS A 428 -14.25 2.97 -27.41
C LYS A 428 -13.55 2.05 -28.40
N ILE A 429 -12.25 1.85 -28.22
CA ILE A 429 -11.40 1.17 -29.22
C ILE A 429 -10.87 -0.19 -28.76
N GLY A 430 -11.04 -0.54 -27.48
CA GLY A 430 -10.51 -1.79 -26.90
C GLY A 430 -9.02 -1.76 -26.63
N SER A 431 -8.38 -2.93 -26.74
CA SER A 431 -6.95 -3.15 -26.50
C SER A 431 -6.17 -3.16 -27.79
N THR A 432 -4.91 -2.75 -27.75
CA THR A 432 -3.96 -2.91 -28.86
C THR A 432 -3.38 -4.31 -28.85
N GLU A 433 -3.37 -5.01 -29.98
CA GLU A 433 -2.69 -6.30 -30.13
C GLU A 433 -1.19 -6.09 -30.30
N PHE A 434 -0.38 -6.80 -29.50
CA PHE A 434 1.07 -6.69 -29.54
C PHE A 434 1.70 -7.81 -30.38
N LEU A 435 2.33 -7.46 -31.50
CA LEU A 435 2.96 -8.38 -32.44
C LEU A 435 4.50 -8.44 -32.32
N GLY A 436 5.08 -7.61 -31.45
CA GLY A 436 6.53 -7.39 -31.39
C GLY A 436 7.37 -8.54 -30.83
N TYR A 437 6.75 -9.66 -30.45
CA TYR A 437 7.47 -10.88 -30.12
C TYR A 437 7.86 -11.66 -31.39
N GLU A 438 7.08 -11.53 -32.44
CA GLU A 438 7.23 -12.34 -33.67
C GLU A 438 7.72 -11.50 -34.88
N SER A 439 7.37 -10.19 -34.86
CA SER A 439 7.67 -9.33 -36.00
C SER A 439 8.25 -7.98 -35.59
N ASN A 440 9.18 -7.48 -36.40
CA ASN A 440 9.76 -6.14 -36.30
C ASN A 440 9.02 -5.11 -37.15
N GLN A 441 8.01 -5.53 -37.92
CA GLN A 441 7.16 -4.69 -38.76
C GLN A 441 5.75 -5.24 -38.81
N ALA A 442 4.77 -4.37 -38.99
CA ALA A 442 3.37 -4.74 -39.12
C ALA A 442 2.62 -3.67 -39.91
N GLU A 443 1.43 -4.02 -40.39
CA GLU A 443 0.42 -3.05 -40.83
C GLU A 443 -0.53 -2.77 -39.66
N GLY A 444 -1.12 -1.58 -39.62
CA GLY A 444 -2.09 -1.20 -38.59
C GLY A 444 -3.06 -0.14 -39.06
N VAL A 445 -4.12 0.06 -38.27
CA VAL A 445 -5.13 1.10 -38.49
C VAL A 445 -5.09 2.08 -37.32
N ILE A 446 -5.07 3.38 -37.63
CA ILE A 446 -5.11 4.43 -36.63
C ILE A 446 -6.51 4.48 -36.01
N LEU A 447 -6.60 4.17 -34.71
CA LEU A 447 -7.85 4.16 -33.95
C LEU A 447 -8.06 5.46 -33.16
N SER A 448 -6.98 6.12 -32.74
CA SER A 448 -7.06 7.42 -32.05
C SER A 448 -5.81 8.24 -32.28
N LEU A 449 -5.97 9.54 -32.42
CA LEU A 449 -4.91 10.54 -32.49
C LEU A 449 -5.09 11.53 -31.33
N ILE A 450 -3.98 11.94 -30.72
CA ILE A 450 -3.98 12.86 -29.58
C ILE A 450 -2.98 13.97 -29.83
N LYS A 451 -3.43 15.20 -29.64
CA LYS A 451 -2.62 16.42 -29.73
C LYS A 451 -2.92 17.29 -28.51
N ASN A 452 -1.88 17.76 -27.79
CA ASN A 452 -2.03 18.60 -26.59
C ASN A 452 -2.98 17.97 -25.55
N ASN A 453 -2.86 16.67 -25.28
CA ASN A 453 -3.68 15.88 -24.36
C ASN A 453 -5.20 15.87 -24.71
N LYS A 454 -5.57 16.13 -25.95
CA LYS A 454 -6.95 16.05 -26.45
C LYS A 454 -7.03 15.17 -27.68
N GLN A 455 -8.11 14.44 -27.84
CA GLN A 455 -8.39 13.70 -29.08
C GLN A 455 -8.48 14.66 -30.27
N SER A 456 -7.90 14.25 -31.38
CA SER A 456 -7.86 14.99 -32.65
C SER A 456 -8.20 14.06 -33.82
N ASP A 457 -8.81 14.57 -34.87
CA ASP A 457 -9.11 13.80 -36.06
C ASP A 457 -7.91 13.70 -37.01
N SER A 458 -6.88 14.54 -36.83
CA SER A 458 -5.67 14.53 -37.65
C SER A 458 -4.45 15.09 -36.92
N LEU A 459 -3.26 14.65 -37.37
CA LEU A 459 -1.96 15.26 -37.08
C LEU A 459 -1.31 15.71 -38.38
N LYS A 460 -0.76 16.93 -38.40
CA LYS A 460 -0.15 17.57 -39.57
C LYS A 460 1.37 17.62 -39.41
N GLU A 461 2.06 17.83 -40.52
CA GLU A 461 3.51 18.02 -40.56
C GLU A 461 3.99 19.03 -39.49
N GLY A 462 4.99 18.62 -38.72
CA GLY A 462 5.52 19.39 -37.60
C GLY A 462 4.83 19.14 -36.27
N ASP A 463 3.64 18.54 -36.24
CA ASP A 463 2.90 18.28 -35.02
C ASP A 463 3.58 17.19 -34.17
N GLU A 464 3.72 17.43 -32.87
CA GLU A 464 3.97 16.43 -31.86
C GLU A 464 2.63 15.87 -31.36
N GLY A 465 2.54 14.55 -31.22
CA GLY A 465 1.30 13.91 -30.84
C GLY A 465 1.47 12.44 -30.47
N MET A 466 0.33 11.79 -30.26
CA MET A 466 0.28 10.37 -29.91
C MET A 466 -0.64 9.64 -30.87
N VAL A 467 -0.23 8.45 -31.27
CA VAL A 467 -0.95 7.56 -32.19
C VAL A 467 -1.30 6.28 -31.45
N ILE A 468 -2.56 5.85 -31.53
CA ILE A 468 -3.02 4.56 -31.01
C ILE A 468 -3.56 3.74 -32.17
N LEU A 469 -3.16 2.48 -32.21
CA LEU A 469 -3.41 1.54 -33.29
C LEU A 469 -4.16 0.30 -32.79
N ASN A 470 -4.80 -0.43 -33.70
CA ASN A 470 -5.41 -1.74 -33.41
C ASN A 470 -4.35 -2.79 -33.03
N GLN A 471 -3.18 -2.74 -33.66
CA GLN A 471 -2.05 -3.66 -33.41
C GLN A 471 -0.71 -2.96 -33.61
N THR A 472 0.35 -3.49 -33.00
CA THR A 472 1.68 -2.87 -33.07
C THR A 472 2.83 -3.86 -32.84
N PRO A 473 3.98 -3.72 -33.55
CA PRO A 473 5.21 -4.43 -33.25
C PRO A 473 6.07 -3.66 -32.23
N PHE A 474 5.72 -2.43 -31.87
CA PHE A 474 6.46 -1.58 -30.94
C PHE A 474 6.26 -2.03 -29.51
N TYR A 475 7.34 -2.31 -28.79
CA TYR A 475 7.30 -2.58 -27.36
C TYR A 475 6.95 -1.30 -26.59
N GLY A 476 5.93 -1.35 -25.76
CA GLY A 476 5.61 -0.28 -24.83
C GLY A 476 6.37 -0.45 -23.52
N GLU A 477 6.89 0.65 -22.97
CA GLU A 477 7.64 0.66 -21.72
C GLU A 477 6.95 -0.17 -20.63
N SER A 478 7.66 -1.17 -20.11
CA SER A 478 7.17 -2.09 -19.09
C SER A 478 8.32 -2.84 -18.45
N GLY A 479 8.21 -3.18 -17.15
CA GLY A 479 9.22 -4.00 -16.46
C GLY A 479 10.61 -3.37 -16.41
N GLY A 480 10.72 -2.05 -16.55
CA GLY A 480 11.98 -1.31 -16.59
C GLY A 480 12.65 -1.26 -17.98
N GLN A 481 12.10 -1.96 -18.97
CA GLN A 481 12.56 -1.85 -20.36
C GLN A 481 11.89 -0.63 -21.01
N VAL A 482 12.70 0.24 -21.63
CA VAL A 482 12.23 1.42 -22.37
C VAL A 482 11.41 1.04 -23.60
N GLY A 483 10.50 1.92 -24.01
CA GLY A 483 9.73 1.78 -25.24
C GLY A 483 10.60 1.80 -26.50
N ASP A 484 10.07 1.23 -27.58
CA ASP A 484 10.75 1.25 -28.87
C ASP A 484 10.64 2.60 -29.56
N ASN A 485 11.59 2.82 -30.46
CA ASN A 485 11.57 3.88 -31.45
C ASN A 485 11.34 3.29 -32.83
N GLY A 486 10.96 4.13 -33.79
CA GLY A 486 10.81 3.69 -35.18
C GLY A 486 9.95 4.66 -35.98
N ILE A 487 9.28 4.11 -37.00
CA ILE A 487 8.51 4.89 -37.99
C ILE A 487 7.14 4.27 -38.20
N ILE A 488 6.12 5.13 -38.21
CA ILE A 488 4.78 4.85 -38.73
C ILE A 488 4.65 5.59 -40.04
N SER A 489 4.29 4.90 -41.13
CA SER A 489 4.20 5.51 -42.45
C SER A 489 2.93 5.15 -43.21
N ASN A 490 2.49 6.06 -44.07
CA ASN A 490 1.41 5.85 -45.00
C ASN A 490 1.80 6.53 -46.35
N GLY A 491 2.28 5.76 -47.29
CA GLY A 491 2.84 6.27 -48.52
C GLY A 491 4.03 7.20 -48.24
N ASN A 492 3.88 8.49 -48.55
CA ASN A 492 4.93 9.49 -48.31
C ASN A 492 4.82 10.19 -46.95
N ASN A 493 3.80 9.89 -46.14
CA ASN A 493 3.64 10.45 -44.83
C ASN A 493 4.49 9.68 -43.81
N ILE A 494 5.15 10.39 -42.91
CA ILE A 494 6.10 9.83 -41.96
C ILE A 494 5.82 10.41 -40.57
N PHE A 495 5.49 9.54 -39.60
CA PHE A 495 5.45 9.84 -38.20
C PHE A 495 6.59 9.11 -37.49
N LYS A 496 7.50 9.88 -36.90
CA LYS A 496 8.64 9.33 -36.17
C LYS A 496 8.28 9.07 -34.74
N VAL A 497 8.31 7.80 -34.35
CA VAL A 497 8.04 7.35 -32.98
C VAL A 497 9.30 7.54 -32.15
N SER A 498 9.20 8.31 -31.06
CA SER A 498 10.29 8.57 -30.12
C SER A 498 10.18 7.74 -28.84
N ASP A 499 8.98 7.28 -28.49
CA ASP A 499 8.71 6.42 -27.32
C ASP A 499 7.36 5.72 -27.47
N VAL A 500 7.21 4.61 -26.76
CA VAL A 500 5.92 3.89 -26.67
C VAL A 500 5.64 3.53 -25.21
N GLN A 501 4.48 3.94 -24.73
CA GLN A 501 4.03 3.73 -23.37
C GLN A 501 2.82 2.79 -23.34
N LYS A 502 2.77 1.93 -22.33
CA LYS A 502 1.55 1.16 -22.00
C LYS A 502 0.67 1.94 -21.04
N LYS A 503 -0.57 2.17 -21.43
CA LYS A 503 -1.60 2.73 -20.55
C LYS A 503 -2.67 1.68 -20.28
N LEU A 504 -3.21 1.66 -19.08
CA LEU A 504 -4.27 0.71 -18.65
C LEU A 504 -3.97 -0.77 -19.00
N GLY A 505 -2.68 -1.14 -18.94
CA GLY A 505 -2.18 -2.51 -19.13
C GLY A 505 -1.94 -2.94 -20.57
N ASN A 506 -2.84 -2.65 -21.51
CA ASN A 506 -2.78 -3.15 -22.89
C ASN A 506 -3.16 -2.13 -23.98
N LEU A 507 -3.17 -0.85 -23.65
CA LEU A 507 -3.30 0.23 -24.62
C LEU A 507 -1.92 0.79 -24.94
N PHE A 508 -1.42 0.57 -26.17
CA PHE A 508 -0.10 1.04 -26.60
C PHE A 508 -0.22 2.43 -27.23
N VAL A 509 0.45 3.40 -26.65
CA VAL A 509 0.46 4.80 -27.06
C VAL A 509 1.80 5.16 -27.64
N HIS A 510 1.83 5.47 -28.93
CA HIS A 510 3.05 5.82 -29.67
C HIS A 510 3.24 7.33 -29.65
N TYR A 511 4.23 7.81 -28.94
CA TYR A 511 4.62 9.23 -28.85
C TYR A 511 5.57 9.57 -30.00
N GLY A 512 5.38 10.71 -30.62
CA GLY A 512 6.26 11.10 -31.71
C GLY A 512 5.88 12.40 -32.38
N LYS A 513 6.45 12.60 -33.57
CA LYS A 513 6.29 13.80 -34.38
C LYS A 513 6.01 13.44 -35.84
N VAL A 514 5.11 14.17 -36.48
CA VAL A 514 4.94 14.09 -37.94
C VAL A 514 6.11 14.79 -38.63
N GLU A 515 7.00 14.01 -39.20
CA GLU A 515 8.15 14.54 -39.99
C GLU A 515 7.72 15.00 -41.38
N LYS A 516 6.70 14.34 -41.96
CA LYS A 516 6.22 14.64 -43.31
C LYS A 516 4.75 14.27 -43.48
N GLY A 517 3.98 15.15 -44.08
CA GLY A 517 2.59 14.91 -44.49
C GLY A 517 1.60 14.97 -43.37
N ASN A 518 0.52 14.20 -43.47
CA ASN A 518 -0.60 14.23 -42.52
C ASN A 518 -1.07 12.80 -42.19
N PHE A 519 -1.56 12.60 -40.98
CA PHE A 519 -2.21 11.36 -40.52
C PHE A 519 -3.62 11.64 -40.05
N ASN A 520 -4.57 10.80 -40.43
CA ASN A 520 -5.98 10.93 -40.04
C ASN A 520 -6.48 9.66 -39.34
N LEU A 521 -7.59 9.79 -38.62
CA LEU A 521 -8.27 8.62 -38.07
C LEU A 521 -8.65 7.63 -39.18
N LYS A 522 -8.49 6.34 -38.90
CA LYS A 522 -8.74 5.21 -39.80
C LYS A 522 -7.76 5.07 -40.97
N ASP A 523 -6.68 5.85 -41.02
CA ASP A 523 -5.62 5.61 -41.98
C ASP A 523 -4.99 4.22 -41.74
N ASN A 524 -4.75 3.48 -42.84
CA ASN A 524 -3.92 2.30 -42.83
C ASN A 524 -2.45 2.72 -42.86
N VAL A 525 -1.65 2.16 -42.00
CA VAL A 525 -0.23 2.53 -41.84
C VAL A 525 0.68 1.31 -41.76
N GLU A 526 1.89 1.48 -42.21
CA GLU A 526 3.01 0.55 -42.00
C GLU A 526 3.81 0.95 -40.77
N LEU A 527 4.18 -0.02 -39.96
CA LEU A 527 4.88 0.10 -38.69
C LEU A 527 6.24 -0.57 -38.80
N LYS A 528 7.31 0.17 -38.51
CA LYS A 528 8.68 -0.37 -38.51
C LYS A 528 9.43 0.12 -37.28
N ILE A 529 9.91 -0.81 -36.47
CA ILE A 529 10.74 -0.49 -35.29
C ILE A 529 12.19 -0.26 -35.71
N ASP A 530 12.95 0.44 -34.87
CA ASP A 530 14.42 0.49 -34.96
C ASP A 530 14.99 -0.85 -34.45
N ILE A 531 15.38 -1.69 -35.40
CA ILE A 531 15.84 -3.06 -35.14
C ILE A 531 17.18 -3.05 -34.38
N GLU A 532 18.12 -2.18 -34.72
CA GLU A 532 19.41 -2.11 -34.04
C GLU A 532 19.24 -1.74 -32.57
N ARG A 533 18.42 -0.72 -32.31
CA ARG A 533 18.06 -0.33 -30.96
C ARG A 533 17.40 -1.48 -30.18
N ARG A 534 16.43 -2.20 -30.78
CA ARG A 534 15.72 -3.32 -30.15
C ARG A 534 16.70 -4.46 -29.80
N GLU A 535 17.64 -4.83 -30.67
CA GLU A 535 18.59 -5.88 -30.39
C GLU A 535 19.56 -5.52 -29.26
N ASN A 536 19.98 -4.26 -29.16
CA ASN A 536 20.75 -3.77 -28.03
C ASN A 536 19.95 -3.86 -26.70
N VAL A 537 18.71 -3.42 -26.73
CA VAL A 537 17.82 -3.52 -25.54
C VAL A 537 17.63 -4.97 -25.11
N LYS A 538 17.42 -5.91 -26.03
CA LYS A 538 17.32 -7.36 -25.73
C LYS A 538 18.56 -7.90 -25.04
N ALA A 539 19.76 -7.48 -25.49
CA ALA A 539 21.03 -7.90 -24.89
C ALA A 539 21.11 -7.42 -23.42
N TYR A 540 20.81 -6.15 -23.15
CA TYR A 540 20.80 -5.60 -21.79
C TYR A 540 19.69 -6.19 -20.92
N HIS A 541 18.53 -6.54 -21.50
CA HIS A 541 17.47 -7.24 -20.78
C HIS A 541 17.95 -8.61 -20.27
N SER A 542 18.54 -9.41 -21.15
CA SER A 542 19.14 -10.70 -20.78
C SER A 542 20.25 -10.53 -19.72
N ALA A 543 21.13 -9.55 -19.90
CA ALA A 543 22.18 -9.24 -18.94
C ALA A 543 21.61 -8.88 -17.55
N THR A 544 20.47 -8.17 -17.50
CA THR A 544 19.79 -7.84 -16.24
C THR A 544 19.36 -9.09 -15.49
N HIS A 545 18.79 -10.09 -16.18
CA HIS A 545 18.40 -11.36 -15.55
C HIS A 545 19.62 -12.16 -15.05
N LEU A 546 20.69 -12.21 -15.84
CA LEU A 546 21.94 -12.87 -15.44
C LEU A 546 22.57 -12.19 -14.22
N LEU A 547 22.57 -10.87 -14.19
CA LEU A 547 23.04 -10.09 -13.03
C LEU A 547 22.20 -10.37 -11.79
N HIS A 548 20.87 -10.36 -11.90
CA HIS A 548 19.98 -10.63 -10.78
C HIS A 548 20.22 -12.02 -10.18
N GLU A 549 20.31 -13.05 -11.03
CA GLU A 549 20.60 -14.41 -10.58
C GLU A 549 21.98 -14.53 -9.92
N SER A 550 23.00 -13.86 -10.49
CA SER A 550 24.36 -13.85 -9.92
C SER A 550 24.40 -13.18 -8.56
N LEU A 551 23.73 -12.04 -8.40
CA LEU A 551 23.58 -11.35 -7.14
C LEU A 551 22.90 -12.25 -6.08
N ARG A 552 21.83 -12.95 -6.45
CA ARG A 552 21.13 -13.88 -5.55
C ARG A 552 21.99 -15.05 -5.10
N ARG A 553 22.77 -15.62 -6.00
CA ARG A 553 23.65 -16.76 -5.68
C ARG A 553 24.80 -16.38 -4.77
N ILE A 554 25.36 -15.20 -4.95
CA ILE A 554 26.57 -14.78 -4.25
C ILE A 554 26.23 -14.03 -2.95
N LEU A 555 25.24 -13.14 -2.98
CA LEU A 555 24.85 -12.32 -1.84
C LEU A 555 23.74 -12.96 -1.00
N GLY A 556 22.94 -13.86 -1.58
CA GLY A 556 21.85 -14.55 -0.89
C GLY A 556 20.48 -14.31 -1.51
N THR A 557 19.53 -15.18 -1.18
CA THR A 557 18.16 -15.19 -1.75
C THR A 557 17.32 -13.97 -1.35
N HIS A 558 17.76 -13.17 -0.35
CA HIS A 558 17.14 -11.90 0.04
C HIS A 558 17.29 -10.78 -1.00
N VAL A 559 18.21 -10.96 -1.97
CA VAL A 559 18.37 -10.00 -3.07
C VAL A 559 17.13 -10.03 -3.95
N MET A 560 16.45 -8.89 -4.03
CA MET A 560 15.24 -8.71 -4.81
C MET A 560 15.33 -7.42 -5.61
N GLN A 561 14.82 -7.44 -6.82
CA GLN A 561 14.69 -6.26 -7.66
C GLN A 561 13.81 -5.20 -6.99
N LYS A 562 14.28 -3.96 -6.97
CA LYS A 562 13.57 -2.76 -6.51
C LYS A 562 13.26 -1.78 -7.62
N GLY A 563 14.07 -1.83 -8.66
CA GLY A 563 13.91 -1.05 -9.88
C GLY A 563 14.80 -1.61 -10.96
N SER A 564 14.45 -1.30 -12.19
CA SER A 564 15.26 -1.66 -13.35
C SER A 564 15.14 -0.57 -14.41
N LEU A 565 16.22 -0.32 -15.13
CA LEU A 565 16.22 0.42 -16.37
C LEU A 565 17.01 -0.41 -17.38
N VAL A 566 16.35 -0.78 -18.48
CA VAL A 566 16.97 -1.48 -19.61
C VAL A 566 16.85 -0.58 -20.83
N ALA A 567 17.96 0.01 -21.24
CA ALA A 567 18.09 0.94 -22.34
C ALA A 567 19.08 0.40 -23.40
N PRO A 568 19.15 0.97 -24.61
CA PRO A 568 20.01 0.44 -25.69
C PRO A 568 21.51 0.61 -25.42
N ASP A 569 21.90 1.45 -24.48
CA ASP A 569 23.27 1.81 -24.14
C ASP A 569 23.70 1.41 -22.73
N ARG A 570 22.75 1.01 -21.86
CA ARG A 570 23.01 0.66 -20.47
C ARG A 570 21.88 -0.10 -19.83
N LEU A 571 22.20 -0.75 -18.71
CA LEU A 571 21.24 -1.22 -17.72
C LEU A 571 21.50 -0.56 -16.36
N ARG A 572 20.44 -0.38 -15.55
CA ARG A 572 20.52 -0.12 -14.13
C ARG A 572 19.67 -1.15 -13.42
N PHE A 573 20.20 -1.74 -12.36
CA PHE A 573 19.50 -2.72 -11.58
C PHE A 573 19.56 -2.30 -10.10
N ASP A 574 18.45 -1.85 -9.57
CA ASP A 574 18.29 -1.46 -8.18
C ASP A 574 17.78 -2.67 -7.40
N PHE A 575 18.44 -3.04 -6.32
CA PHE A 575 18.11 -4.25 -5.57
C PHE A 575 18.25 -4.07 -4.06
N SER A 576 17.55 -4.96 -3.31
CA SER A 576 17.65 -5.01 -1.86
C SER A 576 18.93 -5.72 -1.45
N HIS A 577 19.82 -4.99 -0.76
CA HIS A 577 20.97 -5.56 -0.05
C HIS A 577 21.35 -4.62 1.08
N MET A 578 21.65 -5.18 2.25
CA MET A 578 21.68 -4.40 3.48
C MET A 578 23.07 -3.92 3.90
N LYS A 579 24.09 -4.41 3.23
CA LYS A 579 25.51 -4.05 3.48
C LYS A 579 26.18 -3.66 2.14
N PRO A 580 27.28 -2.92 2.15
CA PRO A 580 28.09 -2.71 0.96
C PRO A 580 28.59 -4.04 0.39
N ILE A 581 28.57 -4.18 -0.92
CA ILE A 581 29.18 -5.33 -1.61
C ILE A 581 30.69 -5.20 -1.48
N SER A 582 31.36 -6.25 -0.99
CA SER A 582 32.82 -6.29 -0.93
C SER A 582 33.44 -6.46 -2.32
N SER A 583 34.71 -6.09 -2.46
CA SER A 583 35.45 -6.27 -3.73
C SER A 583 35.52 -7.73 -4.19
N ASP A 584 35.62 -8.66 -3.25
CA ASP A 584 35.63 -10.11 -3.52
C ASP A 584 34.26 -10.60 -4.00
N GLU A 585 33.16 -10.16 -3.39
CA GLU A 585 31.80 -10.47 -3.82
C GLU A 585 31.54 -9.88 -5.24
N MET A 586 32.01 -8.66 -5.49
CA MET A 586 31.87 -8.00 -6.80
C MET A 586 32.59 -8.80 -7.90
N THR A 587 33.83 -9.24 -7.62
CA THR A 587 34.60 -10.08 -8.56
C THR A 587 33.88 -11.39 -8.88
N LYS A 588 33.36 -12.08 -7.84
CA LYS A 588 32.59 -13.32 -8.03
C LYS A 588 31.30 -13.12 -8.83
N ILE A 589 30.61 -11.99 -8.64
CA ILE A 589 29.41 -11.65 -9.42
C ILE A 589 29.79 -11.47 -10.89
N ASP A 590 30.81 -10.69 -11.18
CA ASP A 590 31.30 -10.45 -12.54
C ASP A 590 31.72 -11.75 -13.22
N GLU A 591 32.53 -12.56 -12.56
CA GLU A 591 32.95 -13.88 -13.08
C GLU A 591 31.75 -14.78 -13.37
N HIS A 592 30.75 -14.83 -12.46
CA HIS A 592 29.58 -15.68 -12.65
C HIS A 592 28.72 -15.20 -13.84
N VAL A 593 28.49 -13.89 -13.97
CA VAL A 593 27.78 -13.33 -15.14
C VAL A 593 28.50 -13.71 -16.42
N ASN A 594 29.82 -13.49 -16.50
CA ASN A 594 30.60 -13.79 -17.69
C ASN A 594 30.63 -15.30 -18.01
N GLN A 595 30.68 -16.19 -17.02
CA GLN A 595 30.54 -17.62 -17.21
C GLN A 595 29.20 -17.99 -17.85
N MET A 596 28.11 -17.38 -17.40
CA MET A 596 26.77 -17.64 -17.96
C MET A 596 26.65 -17.12 -19.40
N VAL A 597 27.16 -15.94 -19.68
CA VAL A 597 27.21 -15.40 -21.06
C VAL A 597 28.00 -16.34 -22.00
N ASN A 598 29.15 -16.82 -21.54
CA ASN A 598 30.01 -17.70 -22.34
C ASN A 598 29.42 -19.10 -22.59
N LYS A 599 28.48 -19.56 -21.76
CA LYS A 599 27.76 -20.84 -22.00
C LYS A 599 26.91 -20.84 -23.25
N LYS A 600 26.48 -19.65 -23.72
CA LYS A 600 25.63 -19.50 -24.93
C LYS A 600 24.39 -20.41 -24.90
N SER A 601 23.76 -20.53 -23.73
CA SER A 601 22.58 -21.38 -23.54
C SER A 601 21.41 -20.85 -24.35
N GLU A 602 20.61 -21.76 -24.92
CA GLU A 602 19.38 -21.41 -25.63
C GLU A 602 18.36 -20.80 -24.64
N VAL A 603 17.68 -19.74 -25.08
CA VAL A 603 16.57 -19.12 -24.35
C VAL A 603 15.27 -19.80 -24.75
N ILE A 604 14.66 -20.50 -23.81
CA ILE A 604 13.38 -21.19 -24.03
C ILE A 604 12.25 -20.35 -23.41
N THR A 605 11.25 -20.03 -24.22
CA THR A 605 10.04 -19.34 -23.77
C THR A 605 8.89 -20.34 -23.62
N ARG A 606 8.17 -20.27 -22.50
CA ARG A 606 6.98 -21.06 -22.25
C ARG A 606 5.85 -20.15 -21.77
N ILE A 607 4.62 -20.47 -22.17
CA ILE A 607 3.40 -19.83 -21.68
C ILE A 607 2.78 -20.78 -20.67
N MET A 608 2.47 -20.33 -19.48
CA MET A 608 1.89 -21.13 -18.40
C MET A 608 1.15 -20.25 -17.41
N THR A 609 0.40 -20.85 -16.51
CA THR A 609 -0.22 -20.09 -15.40
C THR A 609 0.84 -19.62 -14.39
N PRO A 610 0.61 -18.55 -13.64
CA PRO A 610 1.53 -18.08 -12.59
C PRO A 610 1.89 -19.19 -11.58
N LYS A 611 0.94 -20.04 -11.22
CA LYS A 611 1.17 -21.19 -10.30
C LYS A 611 2.15 -22.21 -10.87
N GLU A 612 1.98 -22.56 -12.14
CA GLU A 612 2.91 -23.46 -12.84
C GLU A 612 4.30 -22.84 -12.97
N GLY A 613 4.37 -21.54 -13.29
CA GLY A 613 5.64 -20.79 -13.36
C GLY A 613 6.41 -20.87 -12.05
N ILE A 614 5.75 -20.61 -10.93
CA ILE A 614 6.35 -20.70 -9.59
C ILE A 614 6.80 -22.13 -9.27
N ALA A 615 5.98 -23.14 -9.60
CA ALA A 615 6.33 -24.55 -9.40
C ALA A 615 7.55 -24.97 -10.23
N HIS A 616 7.78 -24.35 -11.39
CA HIS A 616 8.99 -24.51 -12.21
C HIS A 616 10.19 -23.68 -11.76
N GLY A 617 10.06 -22.95 -10.64
CA GLY A 617 11.16 -22.15 -10.06
C GLY A 617 11.25 -20.72 -10.60
N ALA A 618 10.23 -20.22 -11.28
CA ALA A 618 10.19 -18.83 -11.69
C ALA A 618 10.14 -17.89 -10.49
N LEU A 619 10.89 -16.77 -10.59
CA LEU A 619 10.86 -15.72 -9.58
C LEU A 619 9.63 -14.84 -9.83
N ALA A 620 8.66 -14.89 -8.91
CA ALA A 620 7.57 -13.93 -8.87
C ALA A 620 8.02 -12.68 -8.10
N LEU A 621 8.03 -11.53 -8.76
CA LEU A 621 8.42 -10.27 -8.12
C LEU A 621 7.30 -9.77 -7.20
N PHE A 622 7.69 -9.12 -6.08
CA PHE A 622 6.73 -8.56 -5.13
C PHE A 622 5.96 -7.40 -5.74
N GLY A 623 4.65 -7.40 -5.48
CA GLY A 623 3.78 -6.30 -5.87
C GLY A 623 3.31 -6.30 -7.32
N GLU A 624 3.75 -7.25 -8.15
CA GLU A 624 3.26 -7.36 -9.53
C GLU A 624 2.02 -8.26 -9.61
N LYS A 625 1.00 -7.78 -10.32
CA LYS A 625 -0.16 -8.60 -10.69
C LYS A 625 0.13 -9.28 -12.01
N TYR A 626 0.15 -10.60 -11.98
CA TYR A 626 0.25 -11.41 -13.17
C TYR A 626 -1.15 -11.68 -13.72
N GLY A 627 -1.29 -11.75 -15.05
CA GLY A 627 -2.53 -12.20 -15.69
C GLY A 627 -2.77 -13.71 -15.48
N ASP A 628 -3.83 -14.23 -16.11
CA ASP A 628 -4.15 -15.67 -16.06
C ASP A 628 -3.03 -16.52 -16.65
N GLU A 629 -2.29 -15.96 -17.61
CA GLU A 629 -1.12 -16.57 -18.24
C GLU A 629 0.11 -15.66 -18.10
N VAL A 630 1.27 -16.27 -17.90
CA VAL A 630 2.60 -15.65 -17.90
C VAL A 630 3.52 -16.30 -18.92
N ARG A 631 4.46 -15.50 -19.42
CA ARG A 631 5.45 -15.94 -20.39
C ARG A 631 6.82 -16.08 -19.74
#